data_2159071251d85c604da9ac2cc5899d23
#
_entry.id   2159071251d85c604da9ac2cc5899d23
#
_cell.length_a   1.000
_cell.length_b   1.000
_cell.length_c   1.000
_cell.angle_alpha   90.00
_cell.angle_beta   90.00
_cell.angle_gamma   90.00
#
_symmetry.space_group_name_H-M   'P 1'
#
loop_
_entity.id
_entity.type
_entity.pdbx_description
1 polymer ?
#
loop_
_entity_poly.entity_id
_entity_poly.type
_entity_poly.pdbx_seq_one_letter_code
_entity_poly.pdbx_strand_id
1 'polypeptide(L)'
;MANPLTLYVPIKQDPLSQATAKAAAAGFVKSVQAGLDKANIVHYARLALIPNLSGKGIQAICLITTFDKAMIPYLDFFWKDKSTHAAFAGVAALALNPPNPPVGNNQAAFEKFITSNNLNKPADLYEAYPDTVAKIKGAPAKPKPPVKAGAKKGAKKR
;
A
#
# COMPACT_ATOMS: atom_id res chain seq x y z
N MET A 1 9.36 -15.48 0.79
CA MET A 1 10.04 -14.17 0.69
C MET A 1 9.04 -13.18 0.12
N ALA A 2 8.79 -12.10 0.83
CA ALA A 2 7.91 -11.03 0.37
C ALA A 2 8.62 -10.15 -0.68
N ASN A 3 7.83 -9.43 -1.47
CA ASN A 3 8.33 -8.48 -2.46
C ASN A 3 7.84 -7.06 -2.12
N PRO A 4 8.70 -6.05 -2.23
CA PRO A 4 8.34 -4.67 -2.02
C PRO A 4 7.73 -4.03 -3.28
N LEU A 5 6.80 -3.12 -3.07
CA LEU A 5 6.34 -2.16 -4.07
C LEU A 5 6.33 -0.78 -3.43
N THR A 6 7.07 0.15 -3.99
CA THR A 6 6.95 1.60 -3.72
C THR A 6 6.57 2.28 -5.01
N LEU A 7 5.27 2.37 -5.27
CA LEU A 7 4.73 3.07 -6.43
C LEU A 7 4.79 4.57 -6.18
N TYR A 8 5.63 5.27 -6.92
CA TYR A 8 5.78 6.72 -6.85
C TYR A 8 5.22 7.36 -8.12
N VAL A 9 4.14 8.12 -7.99
CA VAL A 9 3.44 8.73 -9.12
C VAL A 9 3.41 10.24 -8.97
N PRO A 10 4.28 11.00 -9.68
CA PRO A 10 4.15 12.44 -9.79
C PRO A 10 2.80 12.80 -10.37
N ILE A 11 2.11 13.81 -9.80
CA ILE A 11 0.76 14.18 -10.20
C ILE A 11 0.68 15.57 -10.82
N LYS A 12 -0.38 15.77 -11.60
CA LYS A 12 -0.73 17.06 -12.17
C LYS A 12 -0.88 18.13 -11.08
N GLN A 13 -0.47 19.36 -11.41
CA GLN A 13 -0.44 20.46 -10.45
C GLN A 13 -1.66 21.39 -10.53
N ASP A 14 -2.63 21.08 -11.40
CA ASP A 14 -3.87 21.84 -11.48
C ASP A 14 -4.75 21.66 -10.22
N PRO A 15 -5.58 22.66 -9.86
CA PRO A 15 -6.36 22.61 -8.62
C PRO A 15 -7.30 21.40 -8.49
N LEU A 16 -7.87 20.95 -9.61
CA LEU A 16 -8.80 19.82 -9.63
C LEU A 16 -8.06 18.51 -9.30
N SER A 17 -6.92 18.26 -9.96
CA SER A 17 -6.07 17.09 -9.70
C SER A 17 -5.56 17.07 -8.27
N GLN A 18 -5.16 18.22 -7.71
CA GLN A 18 -4.71 18.35 -6.33
C GLN A 18 -5.83 18.04 -5.32
N ALA A 19 -7.04 18.56 -5.54
CA ALA A 19 -8.20 18.28 -4.70
C ALA A 19 -8.60 16.79 -4.79
N THR A 20 -8.61 16.23 -6.01
CA THR A 20 -8.93 14.81 -6.25
C THR A 20 -7.92 13.89 -5.56
N ALA A 21 -6.61 14.19 -5.61
CA ALA A 21 -5.58 13.42 -4.94
C ALA A 21 -5.78 13.39 -3.42
N LYS A 22 -6.14 14.53 -2.80
CA LYS A 22 -6.45 14.60 -1.35
C LYS A 22 -7.66 13.75 -0.99
N ALA A 23 -8.74 13.87 -1.76
CA ALA A 23 -9.97 13.11 -1.54
C ALA A 23 -9.72 11.59 -1.71
N ALA A 24 -9.02 11.20 -2.77
CA ALA A 24 -8.65 9.81 -3.02
C ALA A 24 -7.82 9.22 -1.89
N ALA A 25 -6.80 9.95 -1.41
CA ALA A 25 -5.94 9.49 -0.33
C ALA A 25 -6.69 9.24 0.97
N ALA A 26 -7.65 10.09 1.31
CA ALA A 26 -8.47 9.96 2.53
C ALA A 26 -9.30 8.67 2.56
N GLY A 27 -9.71 8.15 1.39
CA GLY A 27 -10.53 6.94 1.28
C GLY A 27 -9.81 5.70 0.74
N PHE A 28 -8.56 5.85 0.25
CA PHE A 28 -7.89 4.81 -0.54
C PHE A 28 -7.82 3.46 0.18
N VAL A 29 -7.26 3.42 1.38
CA VAL A 29 -7.07 2.16 2.13
C VAL A 29 -8.41 1.46 2.34
N LYS A 30 -9.44 2.22 2.76
CA LYS A 30 -10.78 1.67 2.97
C LYS A 30 -11.39 1.11 1.67
N SER A 31 -11.17 1.77 0.54
CA SER A 31 -11.71 1.34 -0.76
C SER A 31 -11.08 0.05 -1.28
N VAL A 32 -9.80 -0.20 -0.97
CA VAL A 32 -9.07 -1.40 -1.43
C VAL A 32 -9.01 -2.52 -0.39
N GLN A 33 -9.40 -2.26 0.85
CA GLN A 33 -9.26 -3.21 1.98
C GLN A 33 -9.85 -4.58 1.68
N ALA A 34 -11.08 -4.64 1.17
CA ALA A 34 -11.75 -5.91 0.86
C ALA A 34 -10.98 -6.72 -0.20
N GLY A 35 -10.42 -6.03 -1.22
CA GLY A 35 -9.57 -6.67 -2.23
C GLY A 35 -8.26 -7.18 -1.64
N LEU A 36 -7.61 -6.40 -0.77
CA LEU A 36 -6.37 -6.80 -0.08
C LEU A 36 -6.61 -8.01 0.83
N ASP A 37 -7.71 -8.03 1.58
CA ASP A 37 -8.07 -9.14 2.46
C ASP A 37 -8.37 -10.41 1.65
N LYS A 38 -9.10 -10.28 0.53
CA LYS A 38 -9.38 -11.38 -0.40
C LYS A 38 -8.12 -11.92 -1.07
N ALA A 39 -7.18 -11.06 -1.44
CA ALA A 39 -5.90 -11.47 -2.01
C ALA A 39 -5.11 -12.37 -1.06
N ASN A 40 -5.17 -12.10 0.23
CA ASN A 40 -4.48 -12.84 1.31
C ASN A 40 -2.98 -13.03 1.07
N ILE A 41 -2.35 -12.04 0.40
CA ILE A 41 -0.93 -12.03 0.03
C ILE A 41 -0.26 -10.68 0.36
N VAL A 42 -1.00 -9.71 0.88
CA VAL A 42 -0.47 -8.38 1.21
C VAL A 42 -0.25 -8.28 2.70
N HIS A 43 1.00 -8.06 3.12
CA HIS A 43 1.37 -7.91 4.53
C HIS A 43 0.90 -6.56 5.09
N TYR A 44 1.15 -5.51 4.33
CA TYR A 44 0.67 -4.16 4.63
C TYR A 44 0.61 -3.31 3.37
N ALA A 45 -0.24 -2.29 3.41
CA ALA A 45 -0.36 -1.26 2.38
C ALA A 45 -0.48 0.11 3.04
N ARG A 46 0.22 1.09 2.50
CA ARG A 46 0.18 2.47 2.96
C ARG A 46 0.22 3.42 1.77
N LEU A 47 -0.66 4.43 1.77
CA LEU A 47 -0.61 5.54 0.84
C LEU A 47 -0.15 6.81 1.55
N ALA A 48 0.75 7.55 0.93
CA ALA A 48 1.23 8.84 1.40
C ALA A 48 1.13 9.86 0.27
N LEU A 49 0.76 11.09 0.62
CA LEU A 49 0.87 12.24 -0.27
C LEU A 49 2.20 12.92 -0.01
N ILE A 50 3.02 13.06 -1.03
CA ILE A 50 4.31 13.71 -0.96
C ILE A 50 4.12 15.21 -1.25
N PRO A 51 4.45 16.11 -0.32
CA PRO A 51 4.30 17.54 -0.55
C PRO A 51 5.30 18.08 -1.58
N ASN A 52 4.95 19.17 -2.24
CA ASN A 52 5.90 19.93 -3.03
C ASN A 52 7.00 20.53 -2.14
N LEU A 53 8.17 20.75 -2.69
CA LEU A 53 9.30 21.39 -2.00
C LEU A 53 8.96 22.79 -1.45
N SER A 54 8.03 23.49 -2.09
CA SER A 54 7.49 24.78 -1.61
C SER A 54 6.59 24.66 -0.38
N GLY A 55 6.27 23.44 0.07
CA GLY A 55 5.28 23.17 1.12
C GLY A 55 3.82 23.38 0.68
N LYS A 56 3.58 23.82 -0.55
CA LYS A 56 2.22 24.03 -1.08
C LYS A 56 1.90 22.99 -2.15
N GLY A 57 0.77 22.28 -1.95
CA GLY A 57 0.31 21.25 -2.88
C GLY A 57 1.04 19.91 -2.73
N ILE A 58 0.68 18.97 -3.60
CA ILE A 58 1.13 17.59 -3.60
C ILE A 58 1.98 17.36 -4.85
N GLN A 59 3.21 16.91 -4.67
CA GLN A 59 4.12 16.56 -5.76
C GLN A 59 3.77 15.18 -6.33
N ALA A 60 3.52 14.21 -5.45
CA ALA A 60 3.30 12.82 -5.86
C ALA A 60 2.38 12.06 -4.90
N ILE A 61 1.78 11.00 -5.40
CA ILE A 61 1.18 9.93 -4.62
C ILE A 61 2.22 8.81 -4.48
N CYS A 62 2.45 8.36 -3.25
CA CYS A 62 3.33 7.24 -2.95
C CYS A 62 2.52 6.11 -2.30
N LEU A 63 2.43 4.95 -2.97
CA LEU A 63 1.81 3.75 -2.43
C LEU A 63 2.90 2.74 -2.10
N ILE A 64 2.96 2.32 -0.84
CA ILE A 64 3.95 1.36 -0.34
C ILE A 64 3.21 0.10 0.06
N THR A 65 3.62 -1.04 -0.50
CA THR A 65 3.10 -2.35 -0.12
C THR A 65 4.22 -3.37 -0.01
N THR A 66 4.00 -4.39 0.80
CA THR A 66 4.82 -5.61 0.81
C THR A 66 3.88 -6.79 0.64
N PHE A 67 4.21 -7.70 -0.26
CA PHE A 67 3.32 -8.78 -0.66
C PHE A 67 4.08 -10.07 -0.95
N ASP A 68 3.38 -11.20 -0.77
CA ASP A 68 3.85 -12.52 -1.19
C ASP A 68 3.75 -12.67 -2.72
N LYS A 69 4.50 -13.62 -3.27
CA LYS A 69 4.53 -13.96 -4.70
C LYS A 69 5.27 -12.94 -5.56
N ALA A 70 5.38 -13.25 -6.86
CA ALA A 70 5.97 -12.35 -7.84
C ALA A 70 5.02 -11.20 -8.22
N MET A 71 5.58 -10.15 -8.81
CA MET A 71 4.87 -8.93 -9.17
C MET A 71 3.70 -9.19 -10.13
N ILE A 72 3.89 -9.97 -11.19
CA ILE A 72 2.84 -10.16 -12.21
C ILE A 72 1.60 -10.87 -11.66
N PRO A 73 1.68 -12.01 -10.92
CA PRO A 73 0.52 -12.60 -10.26
C PRO A 73 -0.17 -11.67 -9.25
N TYR A 74 0.60 -10.79 -8.57
CA TYR A 74 0.06 -9.76 -7.69
C TYR A 74 -0.77 -8.74 -8.47
N LEU A 75 -0.24 -8.20 -9.57
CA LEU A 75 -0.93 -7.23 -10.42
C LEU A 75 -2.16 -7.82 -11.12
N ASP A 76 -2.08 -9.08 -11.59
CA ASP A 76 -3.20 -9.79 -12.21
C ASP A 76 -4.39 -9.94 -11.27
N PHE A 77 -4.14 -10.20 -9.98
CA PHE A 77 -5.20 -10.21 -8.97
C PHE A 77 -5.90 -8.85 -8.88
N PHE A 78 -5.15 -7.75 -8.78
CA PHE A 78 -5.72 -6.41 -8.65
C PHE A 78 -6.36 -5.88 -9.93
N TRP A 79 -5.90 -6.34 -11.08
CA TRP A 79 -6.59 -6.10 -12.34
C TRP A 79 -8.01 -6.66 -12.35
N LYS A 80 -8.19 -7.87 -11.79
CA LYS A 80 -9.48 -8.57 -11.74
C LYS A 80 -10.40 -8.09 -10.61
N ASP A 81 -9.86 -7.54 -9.54
CA ASP A 81 -10.64 -6.99 -8.44
C ASP A 81 -11.10 -5.56 -8.75
N LYS A 82 -12.41 -5.38 -8.94
CA LYS A 82 -13.00 -4.12 -9.42
C LYS A 82 -12.65 -2.91 -8.57
N SER A 83 -12.64 -3.04 -7.24
CA SER A 83 -12.40 -1.92 -6.33
C SER A 83 -10.94 -1.48 -6.37
N THR A 84 -10.04 -2.44 -6.32
CA THR A 84 -8.59 -2.18 -6.37
C THR A 84 -8.18 -1.65 -7.75
N HIS A 85 -8.71 -2.25 -8.82
CA HIS A 85 -8.48 -1.77 -10.18
C HIS A 85 -8.94 -0.32 -10.38
N ALA A 86 -10.15 0.02 -9.92
CA ALA A 86 -10.66 1.40 -10.00
C ALA A 86 -9.79 2.39 -9.21
N ALA A 87 -9.30 1.99 -8.03
CA ALA A 87 -8.41 2.83 -7.23
C ALA A 87 -7.08 3.12 -7.94
N PHE A 88 -6.46 2.11 -8.54
CA PHE A 88 -5.23 2.29 -9.33
C PHE A 88 -5.47 3.09 -10.62
N ALA A 89 -6.58 2.87 -11.30
CA ALA A 89 -6.96 3.65 -12.49
C ALA A 89 -7.14 5.14 -12.13
N GLY A 90 -7.73 5.44 -10.97
CA GLY A 90 -7.83 6.79 -10.43
C GLY A 90 -6.47 7.44 -10.18
N VAL A 91 -5.53 6.72 -9.57
CA VAL A 91 -4.15 7.21 -9.36
C VAL A 91 -3.47 7.47 -10.70
N ALA A 92 -3.59 6.57 -11.68
CA ALA A 92 -2.98 6.72 -13.00
C ALA A 92 -3.55 7.92 -13.79
N ALA A 93 -4.84 8.21 -13.63
CA ALA A 93 -5.48 9.37 -14.25
C ALA A 93 -4.95 10.72 -13.71
N LEU A 94 -4.51 10.74 -12.45
CA LEU A 94 -3.90 11.91 -11.80
C LEU A 94 -2.42 12.09 -12.16
N ALA A 95 -1.77 11.07 -12.72
CA ALA A 95 -0.35 11.13 -13.05
C ALA A 95 -0.01 12.34 -13.94
N LEU A 96 1.15 12.95 -13.70
CA LEU A 96 1.68 14.05 -14.52
C LEU A 96 1.77 13.62 -15.99
N ASN A 97 2.20 12.37 -16.23
CA ASN A 97 2.24 11.74 -17.54
C ASN A 97 1.32 10.51 -17.48
N PRO A 98 -0.01 10.68 -17.74
CA PRO A 98 -0.92 9.55 -17.67
C PRO A 98 -0.61 8.53 -18.76
N PRO A 99 -0.74 7.23 -18.48
CA PRO A 99 -0.48 6.19 -19.46
C PRO A 99 -1.45 6.26 -20.65
N ASN A 100 -0.91 5.98 -21.81
CA ASN A 100 -1.67 5.83 -23.05
C ASN A 100 -1.31 4.47 -23.69
N PRO A 101 -2.26 3.51 -23.85
CA PRO A 101 -3.68 3.62 -23.50
C PRO A 101 -3.92 3.73 -21.99
N PRO A 102 -5.11 4.25 -21.57
CA PRO A 102 -5.48 4.34 -20.16
C PRO A 102 -5.50 2.97 -19.47
N VAL A 103 -5.01 2.92 -18.23
CA VAL A 103 -4.90 1.67 -17.47
C VAL A 103 -6.26 1.03 -17.14
N GLY A 104 -7.34 1.79 -17.11
CA GLY A 104 -8.68 1.28 -16.79
C GLY A 104 -9.23 0.26 -17.79
N ASN A 105 -8.70 0.22 -19.03
CA ASN A 105 -9.20 -0.63 -20.10
C ASN A 105 -8.13 -1.53 -20.73
N ASN A 106 -6.91 -1.50 -20.20
CA ASN A 106 -5.78 -2.22 -20.78
C ASN A 106 -4.87 -2.77 -19.69
N GLN A 107 -4.89 -4.11 -19.51
CA GLN A 107 -4.11 -4.79 -18.48
C GLN A 107 -2.61 -4.58 -18.67
N ALA A 108 -2.10 -4.64 -19.89
CA ALA A 108 -0.68 -4.43 -20.16
C ALA A 108 -0.24 -3.00 -19.81
N ALA A 109 -1.10 -2.00 -20.09
CA ALA A 109 -0.85 -0.63 -19.67
C ALA A 109 -0.87 -0.47 -18.15
N PHE A 110 -1.78 -1.18 -17.46
CA PHE A 110 -1.86 -1.22 -16.00
C PHE A 110 -0.56 -1.80 -15.39
N GLU A 111 -0.15 -2.97 -15.84
CA GLU A 111 1.08 -3.63 -15.38
C GLU A 111 2.32 -2.77 -15.65
N LYS A 112 2.43 -2.23 -16.87
CA LYS A 112 3.52 -1.34 -17.27
C LYS A 112 3.55 -0.07 -16.42
N PHE A 113 2.40 0.56 -16.16
CA PHE A 113 2.31 1.76 -15.35
C PHE A 113 2.84 1.50 -13.94
N ILE A 114 2.43 0.42 -13.29
CA ILE A 114 2.87 0.09 -11.93
C ILE A 114 4.35 -0.29 -11.91
N THR A 115 4.80 -1.15 -12.80
CA THR A 115 6.19 -1.60 -12.81
C THR A 115 7.18 -0.48 -13.15
N SER A 116 6.81 0.42 -14.08
CA SER A 116 7.68 1.56 -14.45
C SER A 116 7.76 2.65 -13.39
N ASN A 117 6.77 2.75 -12.51
CA ASN A 117 6.75 3.72 -11.40
C ASN A 117 7.13 3.09 -10.06
N ASN A 118 7.50 1.80 -10.04
CA ASN A 118 8.00 1.14 -8.84
C ASN A 118 9.47 1.49 -8.61
N LEU A 119 9.74 2.11 -7.48
CA LEU A 119 11.10 2.51 -7.08
C LEU A 119 11.90 1.38 -6.43
N ASN A 120 11.24 0.33 -5.92
CA ASN A 120 11.91 -0.74 -5.20
C ASN A 120 12.36 -1.90 -6.10
N LYS A 121 13.46 -2.51 -5.65
CA LYS A 121 13.95 -3.82 -6.10
C LYS A 121 13.78 -4.83 -4.96
N PRO A 122 13.73 -6.14 -5.24
CA PRO A 122 13.66 -7.17 -4.19
C PRO A 122 14.76 -7.04 -3.13
N ALA A 123 15.96 -6.61 -3.52
CA ALA A 123 17.09 -6.42 -2.61
C ALA A 123 16.92 -5.23 -1.63
N ASP A 124 15.95 -4.35 -1.84
CA ASP A 124 15.71 -3.20 -0.98
C ASP A 124 14.86 -3.54 0.26
N LEU A 125 14.39 -4.79 0.36
CA LEU A 125 13.53 -5.23 1.46
C LEU A 125 14.34 -5.94 2.55
N TYR A 126 14.27 -5.42 3.76
CA TYR A 126 14.61 -6.17 4.97
C TYR A 126 13.38 -6.90 5.48
N GLU A 127 13.48 -8.21 5.65
CA GLU A 127 12.39 -9.07 6.07
C GLU A 127 12.78 -9.86 7.32
N ALA A 128 12.31 -9.40 8.49
CA ALA A 128 12.54 -10.08 9.76
C ALA A 128 11.63 -11.31 9.96
N TYR A 129 10.47 -11.32 9.29
CA TYR A 129 9.45 -12.36 9.41
C TYR A 129 9.08 -12.88 8.01
N PRO A 130 9.78 -13.90 7.49
CA PRO A 130 9.64 -14.38 6.11
C PRO A 130 8.39 -15.26 5.87
N ASP A 131 7.50 -15.33 6.85
CA ASP A 131 6.27 -16.12 6.73
C ASP A 131 5.27 -15.45 5.81
N THR A 132 4.59 -16.22 4.97
CA THR A 132 3.52 -15.72 4.11
C THR A 132 2.33 -15.20 4.92
N VAL A 133 1.54 -14.28 4.35
CA VAL A 133 0.30 -13.77 4.98
C VAL A 133 -0.64 -14.90 5.37
N ALA A 134 -0.80 -15.91 4.50
CA ALA A 134 -1.62 -17.07 4.78
C ALA A 134 -1.15 -17.84 6.02
N LYS A 135 0.16 -18.03 6.18
CA LYS A 135 0.75 -18.70 7.35
C LYS A 135 0.59 -17.87 8.62
N ILE A 136 0.81 -16.55 8.53
CA ILE A 136 0.65 -15.63 9.66
C ILE A 136 -0.81 -15.63 10.16
N LYS A 137 -1.78 -15.56 9.26
CA LYS A 137 -3.21 -15.56 9.59
C LYS A 137 -3.68 -16.92 10.15
N GLY A 138 -3.09 -18.03 9.70
CA GLY A 138 -3.37 -19.38 10.20
C GLY A 138 -2.62 -19.75 11.48
N ALA A 139 -1.65 -18.95 11.92
CA ALA A 139 -0.92 -19.23 13.15
C ALA A 139 -1.82 -19.04 14.38
N PRO A 140 -1.81 -19.96 15.36
CA PRO A 140 -2.51 -19.74 16.62
C PRO A 140 -1.98 -18.48 17.30
N ALA A 141 -2.89 -17.68 17.87
CA ALA A 141 -2.53 -16.45 18.58
C ALA A 141 -1.49 -16.78 19.67
N LYS A 142 -0.33 -16.11 19.63
CA LYS A 142 0.67 -16.27 20.70
C LYS A 142 0.00 -15.91 22.03
N PRO A 143 0.15 -16.74 23.08
CA PRO A 143 -0.38 -16.42 24.41
C PRO A 143 0.16 -15.04 24.83
N LYS A 144 -0.72 -14.16 25.28
CA LYS A 144 -0.30 -12.85 25.83
C LYS A 144 0.71 -13.11 26.96
N PRO A 145 1.86 -12.40 26.98
CA PRO A 145 2.79 -12.52 28.08
C PRO A 145 2.05 -12.27 29.41
N PRO A 146 2.32 -13.03 30.48
CA PRO A 146 1.65 -12.87 31.76
C PRO A 146 1.82 -11.43 32.23
N VAL A 147 0.71 -10.78 32.52
CA VAL A 147 0.71 -9.44 33.13
C VAL A 147 1.46 -9.58 34.46
N LYS A 148 2.65 -8.98 34.56
CA LYS A 148 3.39 -8.92 35.82
C LYS A 148 2.49 -8.26 36.85
N ALA A 149 2.00 -9.04 37.82
CA ALA A 149 1.27 -8.53 38.98
C ALA A 149 2.14 -7.46 39.66
N GLY A 150 1.63 -6.24 39.68
CA GLY A 150 2.35 -5.11 40.26
C GLY A 150 2.77 -5.44 41.70
N ALA A 151 4.06 -5.30 41.99
CA ALA A 151 4.61 -5.44 43.31
C ALA A 151 3.87 -4.47 44.26
N LYS A 152 3.12 -5.03 45.21
CA LYS A 152 2.53 -4.25 46.32
C LYS A 152 3.66 -3.56 47.07
N LYS A 153 3.76 -2.22 46.94
CA LYS A 153 4.62 -1.42 47.80
C LYS A 153 4.16 -1.59 49.24
N GLY A 154 4.98 -2.23 50.04
CA GLY A 154 4.74 -2.42 51.46
C GLY A 154 4.61 -1.05 52.15
N ALA A 155 3.49 -0.83 52.85
CA ALA A 155 3.30 0.26 53.72
C ALA A 155 4.21 0.12 54.95
N LYS A 156 5.20 0.98 55.09
CA LYS A 156 5.99 1.15 56.35
C LYS A 156 5.09 1.85 57.35
N LYS A 157 4.66 1.11 58.40
CA LYS A 157 4.14 1.72 59.61
C LYS A 157 5.28 2.41 60.37
N ARG A 158 5.06 3.64 60.73
CA ARG A 158 5.68 4.32 61.88
C ARG A 158 4.65 4.40 63.01
#